data_459d899b5b975b6b850c2b6f13d10b21
#
_entry.id   459d899b5b975b6b850c2b6f13d10b21
#
_cell.length_a   1.000
_cell.length_b   1.000
_cell.length_c   1.000
_cell.angle_alpha   90.00
_cell.angle_beta   90.00
_cell.angle_gamma   90.00
#
_symmetry.space_group_name_H-M   'P 1'
#
loop_
_entity.id
_entity.type
_entity.pdbx_description
1 polymer ?
#
loop_
_entity_poly.entity_id
_entity_poly.type
_entity_poly.pdbx_seq_one_letter_code
_entity_poly.pdbx_strand_id
1 'polypeptide(L)'
;MTRLVLIILIFCSSLMGQFDNAGTSAANFLKIGVGGRASAMAGAITGQVDDPTSLFWNPAGIANAQGIEVSVNQTDWIFNFKHSYLAAIMPAGRFGHFGLSINYLDMGEMESTTEFQPEGDGTSFSASDMAIGIAYAKNMSDRFNIGLQLKMIQESISFSSATALAIDAIVCLRVGSKLVFRLASA
;
A
#
# COMPACT_ATOMS: atom_id res chain seq x y z
N MET A 1 7.26 30.34 16.09
CA MET A 1 7.88 29.45 15.07
C MET A 1 8.91 28.51 15.69
N THR A 2 9.88 28.98 16.46
CA THR A 2 10.96 28.15 17.07
C THR A 2 10.46 27.00 17.95
N ARG A 3 9.40 27.21 18.73
CA ARG A 3 8.83 26.15 19.59
C ARG A 3 8.15 25.02 18.80
N LEU A 4 7.51 25.35 17.68
CA LEU A 4 6.88 24.35 16.80
C LEU A 4 7.92 23.49 16.10
N VAL A 5 9.01 24.11 15.62
CA VAL A 5 10.15 23.40 15.00
C VAL A 5 10.81 22.46 15.99
N LEU A 6 10.96 22.88 17.26
CA LEU A 6 11.54 22.05 18.32
C LEU A 6 10.67 20.82 18.64
N ILE A 7 9.34 20.98 18.65
CA ILE A 7 8.40 19.87 18.87
C ILE A 7 8.45 18.87 17.71
N ILE A 8 8.52 19.36 16.46
CA ILE A 8 8.66 18.50 15.27
C ILE A 8 10.00 17.75 15.29
N LEU A 9 11.09 18.39 15.68
CA LEU A 9 12.41 17.76 15.80
C LEU A 9 12.44 16.67 16.89
N ILE A 10 11.78 16.91 18.04
CA ILE A 10 11.67 15.91 19.13
C ILE A 10 10.79 14.74 18.68
N PHE A 11 9.73 14.99 17.93
CA PHE A 11 8.87 13.93 17.40
C PHE A 11 9.58 13.07 16.31
N CYS A 12 10.39 13.68 15.45
CA CYS A 12 11.23 12.97 14.48
C CYS A 12 12.31 12.09 15.13
N SER A 13 12.89 12.50 16.26
CA SER A 13 13.91 11.69 16.94
C SER A 13 13.36 10.43 17.62
N SER A 14 12.05 10.42 17.93
CA SER A 14 11.38 9.26 18.53
C SER A 14 11.03 8.16 17.51
N LEU A 15 11.17 8.44 16.22
CA LEU A 15 10.89 7.50 15.12
C LEU A 15 12.11 6.66 14.70
N MET A 16 13.26 6.83 15.34
CA MET A 16 14.42 5.96 15.16
C MET A 16 14.20 4.63 15.91
N GLY A 17 13.25 3.82 15.43
CA GLY A 17 13.12 2.43 15.83
C GLY A 17 14.33 1.66 15.30
N GLN A 18 15.21 1.27 16.18
CA GLN A 18 16.34 0.41 15.88
C GLN A 18 15.80 -1.01 15.72
N PHE A 19 15.58 -1.45 14.49
CA PHE A 19 15.22 -2.83 14.20
C PHE A 19 16.48 -3.68 14.11
N ASP A 20 16.76 -4.43 15.15
CA ASP A 20 17.91 -5.36 15.22
C ASP A 20 17.71 -6.65 14.38
N ASN A 21 16.67 -6.72 13.56
CA ASN A 21 16.40 -7.87 12.70
C ASN A 21 16.91 -7.62 11.28
N ALA A 22 18.21 -7.69 11.10
CA ALA A 22 18.81 -7.69 9.79
C ALA A 22 18.31 -8.91 8.97
N GLY A 23 17.55 -8.64 7.89
CA GLY A 23 17.14 -9.65 6.91
C GLY A 23 15.63 -9.94 6.84
N THR A 24 14.81 -9.44 7.74
CA THR A 24 13.34 -9.57 7.65
C THR A 24 12.68 -8.23 7.41
N SER A 25 12.31 -7.92 6.18
CA SER A 25 11.42 -6.80 5.93
C SER A 25 9.96 -7.28 6.10
N ALA A 26 9.21 -6.62 6.97
CA ALA A 26 7.77 -6.85 7.12
C ALA A 26 7.00 -6.42 5.87
N ALA A 27 5.83 -7.02 5.65
CA ALA A 27 4.87 -6.65 4.62
C ALA A 27 5.42 -6.64 3.18
N ASN A 28 6.25 -7.62 2.83
CA ASN A 28 6.83 -7.74 1.48
C ASN A 28 5.77 -7.84 0.37
N PHE A 29 4.59 -8.38 0.68
CA PHE A 29 3.49 -8.50 -0.28
C PHE A 29 3.00 -7.13 -0.77
N LEU A 30 3.19 -6.05 -0.02
CA LEU A 30 2.87 -4.69 -0.44
C LEU A 30 3.78 -4.15 -1.55
N LYS A 31 4.85 -4.88 -1.88
CA LYS A 31 5.73 -4.55 -3.02
C LYS A 31 5.23 -5.16 -4.34
N ILE A 32 4.27 -6.09 -4.28
CA ILE A 32 3.65 -6.69 -5.46
C ILE A 32 2.75 -5.63 -6.11
N GLY A 33 3.12 -5.20 -7.30
CA GLY A 33 2.42 -4.12 -8.01
C GLY A 33 0.98 -4.50 -8.39
N VAL A 34 0.08 -3.53 -8.31
CA VAL A 34 -1.35 -3.69 -8.60
C VAL A 34 -1.70 -3.02 -9.92
N GLY A 35 -2.52 -3.72 -10.71
CA GLY A 35 -3.08 -3.22 -11.96
C GLY A 35 -2.23 -3.50 -13.19
N GLY A 36 -2.88 -4.00 -14.27
CA GLY A 36 -2.22 -4.34 -15.52
C GLY A 36 -1.54 -3.16 -16.21
N ARG A 37 -2.13 -1.94 -16.10
CA ARG A 37 -1.51 -0.71 -16.60
C ARG A 37 -0.19 -0.41 -15.91
N ALA A 38 -0.15 -0.54 -14.59
CA ALA A 38 1.05 -0.32 -13.80
C ALA A 38 2.13 -1.35 -14.11
N SER A 39 1.75 -2.62 -14.23
CA SER A 39 2.65 -3.72 -14.59
C SER A 39 3.26 -3.52 -15.98
N ALA A 40 2.45 -3.11 -16.97
CA ALA A 40 2.91 -2.80 -18.32
C ALA A 40 3.92 -1.63 -18.37
N MET A 41 3.83 -0.70 -17.41
CA MET A 41 4.74 0.44 -17.28
C MET A 41 5.88 0.18 -16.29
N ALA A 42 6.11 -1.08 -15.88
CA ALA A 42 7.11 -1.47 -14.88
C ALA A 42 7.04 -0.63 -13.59
N GLY A 43 5.83 -0.28 -13.14
CA GLY A 43 5.59 0.54 -11.94
C GLY A 43 5.80 2.06 -12.14
N ALA A 44 6.18 2.53 -13.32
CA ALA A 44 6.39 3.96 -13.59
C ALA A 44 5.06 4.74 -13.75
N ILE A 45 4.09 4.48 -12.88
CA ILE A 45 2.73 5.03 -12.95
C ILE A 45 2.41 6.03 -11.84
N THR A 46 3.21 6.08 -10.79
CA THR A 46 2.87 6.78 -9.54
C THR A 46 2.51 8.27 -9.68
N GLY A 47 2.93 8.92 -10.75
CA GLY A 47 2.59 10.31 -11.04
C GLY A 47 1.33 10.51 -11.88
N GLN A 48 0.78 9.45 -12.48
CA GLN A 48 -0.33 9.51 -13.44
C GLN A 48 -1.50 8.59 -13.09
N VAL A 49 -1.59 8.15 -11.84
CA VAL A 49 -2.69 7.30 -11.41
C VAL A 49 -3.91 8.18 -11.10
N ASP A 50 -4.99 7.93 -11.80
CA ASP A 50 -6.27 8.63 -11.74
C ASP A 50 -7.47 7.68 -11.55
N ASP A 51 -7.21 6.41 -11.29
CA ASP A 51 -8.18 5.33 -11.06
C ASP A 51 -8.08 4.77 -9.62
N PRO A 52 -8.94 3.84 -9.17
CA PRO A 52 -8.88 3.29 -7.81
C PRO A 52 -7.57 2.60 -7.44
N THR A 53 -6.75 2.16 -8.42
CA THR A 53 -5.42 1.61 -8.13
C THR A 53 -4.46 2.65 -7.56
N SER A 54 -4.81 3.94 -7.66
CA SER A 54 -4.08 5.03 -7.01
C SER A 54 -3.99 4.87 -5.49
N LEU A 55 -4.94 4.20 -4.84
CA LEU A 55 -4.85 3.88 -3.41
C LEU A 55 -3.65 2.99 -3.08
N PHE A 56 -3.16 2.23 -4.03
CA PHE A 56 -1.92 1.47 -3.89
C PHE A 56 -0.68 2.31 -4.21
N TRP A 57 -0.70 3.03 -5.33
CA TRP A 57 0.48 3.70 -5.88
C TRP A 57 0.70 5.12 -5.34
N ASN A 58 -0.38 5.88 -5.22
CA ASN A 58 -0.35 7.30 -4.85
C ASN A 58 -1.74 7.77 -4.40
N PRO A 59 -2.11 7.67 -3.12
CA PRO A 59 -3.43 8.06 -2.64
C PRO A 59 -3.83 9.52 -2.93
N ALA A 60 -2.89 10.43 -3.22
CA ALA A 60 -3.24 11.76 -3.68
C ALA A 60 -3.88 11.77 -5.09
N GLY A 61 -3.73 10.68 -5.86
CA GLY A 61 -4.33 10.54 -7.19
C GLY A 61 -5.85 10.48 -7.16
N ILE A 62 -6.47 9.93 -6.10
CA ILE A 62 -7.93 9.84 -6.00
C ILE A 62 -8.61 11.22 -5.96
N ALA A 63 -7.86 12.28 -5.66
CA ALA A 63 -8.39 13.64 -5.67
C ALA A 63 -8.90 14.09 -7.05
N ASN A 64 -8.53 13.39 -8.12
CA ASN A 64 -8.95 13.69 -9.49
C ASN A 64 -10.16 12.87 -9.94
N ALA A 65 -10.67 11.95 -9.14
CA ALA A 65 -11.81 11.11 -9.49
C ALA A 65 -13.08 11.96 -9.68
N GLN A 66 -13.82 11.67 -10.76
CA GLN A 66 -15.05 12.43 -11.09
C GLN A 66 -16.32 11.74 -10.59
N GLY A 67 -16.24 10.46 -10.23
CA GLY A 67 -17.37 9.64 -9.81
C GLY A 67 -16.95 8.56 -8.80
N ILE A 68 -17.93 7.75 -8.43
CA ILE A 68 -17.67 6.53 -7.66
C ILE A 68 -17.07 5.51 -8.62
N GLU A 69 -15.90 5.00 -8.29
CA GLU A 69 -15.18 4.02 -9.08
C GLU A 69 -14.75 2.86 -8.20
N VAL A 70 -14.81 1.66 -8.77
CA VAL A 70 -14.38 0.43 -8.10
C VAL A 70 -13.43 -0.32 -9.04
N SER A 71 -12.36 -0.84 -8.50
CA SER A 71 -11.39 -1.66 -9.23
C SER A 71 -11.18 -2.97 -8.51
N VAL A 72 -11.20 -4.05 -9.27
CA VAL A 72 -10.85 -5.41 -8.81
C VAL A 72 -9.71 -5.90 -9.67
N ASN A 73 -8.63 -6.30 -9.03
CA ASN A 73 -7.47 -6.87 -9.72
C ASN A 73 -7.13 -8.20 -9.07
N GLN A 74 -6.83 -9.19 -9.88
CA GLN A 74 -6.28 -10.46 -9.44
C GLN A 74 -5.06 -10.77 -10.28
N THR A 75 -4.00 -11.18 -9.63
CA THR A 75 -2.72 -11.53 -10.25
C THR A 75 -2.30 -12.89 -9.73
N ASP A 76 -2.10 -13.83 -10.64
CA ASP A 76 -1.43 -15.08 -10.31
C ASP A 76 0.06 -14.80 -10.21
N TRP A 77 0.60 -15.01 -9.01
CA TRP A 77 1.99 -14.75 -8.69
C TRP A 77 2.82 -16.03 -8.76
N ILE A 78 4.12 -15.93 -8.49
CA ILE A 78 5.00 -17.09 -8.44
C ILE A 78 4.49 -18.15 -7.45
N PHE A 79 4.79 -19.43 -7.67
CA PHE A 79 4.38 -20.57 -6.83
C PHE A 79 2.85 -20.73 -6.66
N ASN A 80 2.05 -20.30 -7.64
CA ASN A 80 0.58 -20.31 -7.59
C ASN A 80 -0.02 -19.42 -6.49
N PHE A 81 0.73 -18.46 -5.95
CA PHE A 81 0.18 -17.48 -5.03
C PHE A 81 -0.81 -16.58 -5.74
N LYS A 82 -1.88 -16.24 -5.06
CA LYS A 82 -2.93 -15.36 -5.60
C LYS A 82 -2.90 -14.02 -4.90
N HIS A 83 -2.61 -12.98 -5.66
CA HIS A 83 -2.64 -11.62 -5.18
C HIS A 83 -3.92 -10.93 -5.66
N SER A 84 -4.79 -10.58 -4.72
CA SER A 84 -6.08 -9.95 -4.98
C SER A 84 -6.09 -8.53 -4.43
N TYR A 85 -6.56 -7.59 -5.20
CA TYR A 85 -6.70 -6.20 -4.81
C TYR A 85 -8.08 -5.67 -5.17
N LEU A 86 -8.76 -5.11 -4.17
CA LEU A 86 -10.03 -4.43 -4.30
C LEU A 86 -9.84 -2.98 -3.85
N ALA A 87 -10.34 -2.05 -4.63
CA ALA A 87 -10.33 -0.63 -4.27
C ALA A 87 -11.62 0.06 -4.72
N ALA A 88 -12.08 0.98 -3.89
CA ALA A 88 -13.20 1.85 -4.20
C ALA A 88 -12.86 3.28 -3.82
N ILE A 89 -13.25 4.22 -4.66
CA ILE A 89 -13.10 5.66 -4.42
C ILE A 89 -14.45 6.35 -4.57
N MET A 90 -14.66 7.39 -3.77
CA MET A 90 -15.89 8.15 -3.73
C MET A 90 -15.60 9.66 -3.56
N PRO A 91 -16.03 10.50 -4.50
CA PRO A 91 -15.97 11.94 -4.32
C PRO A 91 -17.03 12.39 -3.30
N ALA A 92 -16.64 13.27 -2.37
CA ALA A 92 -17.49 13.89 -1.37
C ALA A 92 -17.63 15.41 -1.60
N GLY A 93 -17.62 15.84 -2.86
CA GLY A 93 -17.75 17.23 -3.27
C GLY A 93 -16.67 18.13 -2.65
N ARG A 94 -17.10 19.19 -1.97
CA ARG A 94 -16.16 20.16 -1.33
C ARG A 94 -15.28 19.56 -0.22
N PHE A 95 -15.66 18.42 0.31
CA PHE A 95 -14.90 17.74 1.38
C PHE A 95 -13.71 16.97 0.86
N GLY A 96 -13.59 16.72 -0.45
CA GLY A 96 -12.52 15.94 -1.06
C GLY A 96 -12.98 14.55 -1.47
N HIS A 97 -12.09 13.58 -1.42
CA HIS A 97 -12.32 12.21 -1.90
C HIS A 97 -11.93 11.22 -0.83
N PHE A 98 -12.72 10.17 -0.70
CA PHE A 98 -12.44 9.04 0.20
C PHE A 98 -12.14 7.81 -0.63
N GLY A 99 -11.29 6.95 -0.09
CA GLY A 99 -10.94 5.68 -0.70
C GLY A 99 -10.87 4.57 0.33
N LEU A 100 -11.22 3.36 -0.11
CA LEU A 100 -11.09 2.13 0.64
C LEU A 100 -10.34 1.13 -0.23
N SER A 101 -9.37 0.41 0.34
CA SER A 101 -8.61 -0.62 -0.37
C SER A 101 -8.43 -1.85 0.49
N ILE A 102 -8.42 -3.01 -0.16
CA ILE A 102 -8.09 -4.31 0.43
C ILE A 102 -7.05 -4.94 -0.49
N ASN A 103 -5.92 -5.30 0.08
CA ASN A 103 -4.86 -6.05 -0.59
C ASN A 103 -4.72 -7.38 0.13
N TYR A 104 -4.82 -8.49 -0.59
CA TYR A 104 -4.77 -9.83 -0.03
C TYR A 104 -3.86 -10.72 -0.86
N LEU A 105 -2.90 -11.33 -0.20
CA LEU A 105 -2.03 -12.36 -0.77
C LEU A 105 -2.35 -13.70 -0.12
N ASP A 106 -2.79 -14.64 -0.94
CA ASP A 106 -3.00 -16.04 -0.56
C ASP A 106 -1.83 -16.86 -1.09
N MET A 107 -1.11 -17.48 -0.19
CA MET A 107 0.04 -18.33 -0.53
C MET A 107 -0.36 -19.81 -0.63
N GLY A 108 -1.65 -20.12 -0.37
CA GLY A 108 -2.15 -21.49 -0.42
C GLY A 108 -1.59 -22.41 0.66
N GLU A 109 -1.74 -23.69 0.44
CA GLU A 109 -1.18 -24.73 1.31
C GLU A 109 0.23 -25.11 0.85
N MET A 110 1.14 -25.17 1.79
CA MET A 110 2.53 -25.59 1.60
C MET A 110 2.82 -26.83 2.45
N GLU A 111 3.46 -27.82 1.87
CA GLU A 111 3.89 -29.00 2.64
C GLU A 111 5.02 -28.63 3.61
N SER A 112 4.90 -29.15 4.81
CA SER A 112 5.96 -29.04 5.81
C SER A 112 7.05 -30.06 5.49
N THR A 113 8.27 -29.58 5.28
CA THR A 113 9.43 -30.41 5.04
C THR A 113 10.42 -30.26 6.18
N THR A 114 11.09 -31.35 6.54
CA THR A 114 12.14 -31.35 7.54
C THR A 114 13.45 -31.87 6.94
N GLU A 115 14.56 -31.64 7.62
CA GLU A 115 15.87 -32.15 7.19
C GLU A 115 15.90 -33.70 7.01
N PHE A 116 15.05 -34.41 7.78
CA PHE A 116 14.96 -35.88 7.73
C PHE A 116 13.85 -36.38 6.79
N GLN A 117 12.95 -35.50 6.35
CA GLN A 117 11.82 -35.81 5.47
C GLN A 117 11.69 -34.71 4.41
N PRO A 118 12.57 -34.68 3.42
CA PRO A 118 12.56 -33.66 2.36
C PRO A 118 11.36 -33.79 1.41
N GLU A 119 10.72 -34.96 1.35
CA GLU A 119 9.52 -35.23 0.56
C GLU A 119 8.22 -34.76 1.25
N GLY A 120 8.32 -34.22 2.49
CA GLY A 120 7.21 -33.83 3.31
C GLY A 120 6.91 -34.78 4.46
N ASP A 121 6.43 -34.25 5.58
CA ASP A 121 6.03 -35.05 6.75
C ASP A 121 4.53 -35.40 6.74
N GLY A 122 3.81 -35.04 5.66
CA GLY A 122 2.37 -35.22 5.50
C GLY A 122 1.54 -34.16 6.20
N THR A 123 2.17 -33.14 6.78
CA THR A 123 1.48 -31.96 7.31
C THR A 123 1.58 -30.79 6.36
N SER A 124 0.54 -29.96 6.29
CA SER A 124 0.54 -28.73 5.51
C SER A 124 0.30 -27.52 6.40
N PHE A 125 0.83 -26.39 6.00
CA PHE A 125 0.56 -25.10 6.62
C PHE A 125 0.16 -24.10 5.53
N SER A 126 -0.62 -23.10 5.92
CA SER A 126 -1.02 -22.00 5.04
C SER A 126 -0.44 -20.68 5.50
N ALA A 127 -0.22 -19.79 4.57
CA ALA A 127 0.18 -18.42 4.85
C ALA A 127 -0.69 -17.46 4.03
N SER A 128 -1.01 -16.33 4.64
CA SER A 128 -1.77 -15.26 3.98
C SER A 128 -1.45 -13.92 4.59
N ASP A 129 -1.41 -12.90 3.73
CA ASP A 129 -1.17 -11.54 4.14
C ASP A 129 -2.31 -10.65 3.67
N MET A 130 -2.73 -9.71 4.51
CA MET A 130 -3.82 -8.80 4.22
C MET A 130 -3.46 -7.37 4.64
N ALA A 131 -3.81 -6.40 3.81
CA ALA A 131 -3.78 -5.00 4.19
C ALA A 131 -5.11 -4.31 3.84
N ILE A 132 -5.69 -3.64 4.82
CA ILE A 132 -6.89 -2.82 4.63
C ILE A 132 -6.48 -1.36 4.79
N GLY A 133 -6.80 -0.53 3.80
CA GLY A 133 -6.47 0.88 3.76
C GLY A 133 -7.68 1.78 3.65
N ILE A 134 -7.69 2.87 4.42
CA ILE A 134 -8.65 3.96 4.30
C ILE A 134 -7.86 5.20 3.90
N ALA A 135 -8.30 5.87 2.84
CA ALA A 135 -7.61 7.04 2.31
C ALA A 135 -8.54 8.26 2.22
N TYR A 136 -7.90 9.40 2.34
CA TYR A 136 -8.50 10.69 2.09
C TYR A 136 -7.59 11.51 1.20
N ALA A 137 -8.16 12.15 0.17
CA ALA A 137 -7.41 13.09 -0.65
C ALA A 137 -8.21 14.33 -1.00
N LYS A 138 -7.51 15.42 -1.23
CA LYS A 138 -8.11 16.70 -1.57
C LYS A 138 -7.23 17.49 -2.52
N ASN A 139 -7.90 18.11 -3.50
CA ASN A 139 -7.29 19.14 -4.33
C ASN A 139 -7.19 20.43 -3.53
N MET A 140 -5.98 20.88 -3.27
CA MET A 140 -5.70 22.14 -2.59
C MET A 140 -5.62 23.31 -3.58
N SER A 141 -5.18 23.01 -4.82
CA SER A 141 -5.18 23.90 -5.96
C SER A 141 -5.18 23.08 -7.26
N ASP A 142 -5.30 23.74 -8.40
CA ASP A 142 -5.27 23.11 -9.73
C ASP A 142 -4.00 22.27 -9.98
N ARG A 143 -2.96 22.49 -9.19
CA ARG A 143 -1.65 21.83 -9.37
C ARG A 143 -1.17 21.06 -8.15
N PHE A 144 -1.90 21.13 -7.04
CA PHE A 144 -1.44 20.59 -5.77
C PHE A 144 -2.52 19.77 -5.09
N ASN A 145 -2.24 18.48 -4.93
CA ASN A 145 -3.11 17.51 -4.26
C ASN A 145 -2.39 16.94 -3.05
N ILE A 146 -3.14 16.70 -2.00
CA ILE A 146 -2.67 15.95 -0.84
C ILE A 146 -3.44 14.65 -0.71
N GLY A 147 -2.79 13.61 -0.25
CA GLY A 147 -3.39 12.31 0.07
C GLY A 147 -2.83 11.78 1.37
N LEU A 148 -3.71 11.23 2.17
CA LEU A 148 -3.40 10.53 3.42
C LEU A 148 -4.04 9.15 3.34
N GLN A 149 -3.33 8.13 3.80
CA GLN A 149 -3.86 6.77 3.91
C GLN A 149 -3.41 6.15 5.22
N LEU A 150 -4.34 5.50 5.90
CA LEU A 150 -4.08 4.63 7.04
C LEU A 150 -4.25 3.20 6.57
N LYS A 151 -3.29 2.33 6.89
CA LYS A 151 -3.32 0.92 6.56
C LYS A 151 -3.18 0.08 7.83
N MET A 152 -4.02 -0.92 7.94
CA MET A 152 -3.85 -2.03 8.88
C MET A 152 -3.35 -3.22 8.10
N ILE A 153 -2.22 -3.77 8.51
CA ILE A 153 -1.52 -4.87 7.86
C ILE A 153 -1.56 -6.05 8.80
N GLN A 154 -1.93 -7.20 8.30
CA GLN A 154 -1.92 -8.47 9.03
C GLN A 154 -1.20 -9.51 8.20
N GLU A 155 -0.17 -10.12 8.76
CA GLU A 155 0.54 -11.26 8.20
C GLU A 155 0.22 -12.48 9.06
N SER A 156 -0.11 -13.60 8.45
CA SER A 156 -0.48 -14.84 9.12
C SER A 156 0.24 -16.01 8.50
N ILE A 157 0.93 -16.79 9.32
CA ILE A 157 1.64 -18.01 8.92
C ILE A 157 1.27 -19.09 9.92
N SER A 158 0.55 -20.12 9.47
CA SER A 158 0.13 -21.23 10.31
C SER A 158 -0.61 -20.77 11.57
N PHE A 159 -0.01 -20.92 12.74
CA PHE A 159 -0.59 -20.57 14.04
C PHE A 159 -0.11 -19.18 14.56
N SER A 160 0.72 -18.49 13.81
CA SER A 160 1.29 -17.20 14.20
C SER A 160 0.72 -16.08 13.34
N SER A 161 0.36 -14.96 13.96
CA SER A 161 -0.05 -13.76 13.23
C SER A 161 0.61 -12.52 13.81
N ALA A 162 0.93 -11.58 12.93
CA ALA A 162 1.44 -10.26 13.28
C ALA A 162 0.52 -9.18 12.69
N THR A 163 0.33 -8.11 13.43
CA THR A 163 -0.48 -6.96 12.96
C THR A 163 0.34 -5.69 13.11
N ALA A 164 0.30 -4.84 12.08
CA ALA A 164 0.96 -3.55 12.05
C ALA A 164 0.03 -2.46 11.53
N LEU A 165 0.32 -1.21 11.90
CA LEU A 165 -0.34 -0.03 11.36
C LEU A 165 0.68 0.79 10.58
N ALA A 166 0.28 1.28 9.39
CA ALA A 166 1.08 2.15 8.57
C ALA A 166 0.31 3.41 8.19
N ILE A 167 1.02 4.50 8.00
CA ILE A 167 0.47 5.79 7.59
C ILE A 167 1.26 6.28 6.38
N ASP A 168 0.55 6.53 5.27
CA ASP A 168 1.12 7.14 4.09
C ASP A 168 0.64 8.60 4.00
N ALA A 169 1.56 9.52 3.82
CA ALA A 169 1.27 10.92 3.54
C ALA A 169 1.95 11.31 2.24
N ILE A 170 1.17 11.70 1.26
CA ILE A 170 1.67 11.96 -0.09
C ILE A 170 1.18 13.31 -0.57
N VAL A 171 2.12 14.02 -1.18
CA VAL A 171 1.88 15.29 -1.86
C VAL A 171 2.14 15.09 -3.34
N CYS A 172 1.17 15.45 -4.18
CA CYS A 172 1.32 15.45 -5.63
C CYS A 172 1.33 16.88 -6.14
N LEU A 173 2.44 17.29 -6.73
CA LEU A 173 2.59 18.60 -7.37
C LEU A 173 2.69 18.43 -8.88
N ARG A 174 1.75 19.01 -9.61
CA ARG A 174 1.77 19.06 -11.07
C ARG A 174 2.51 20.31 -11.54
N VAL A 175 3.74 20.13 -12.01
CA VAL A 175 4.57 21.23 -12.52
C VAL A 175 4.45 21.30 -14.04
N GLY A 176 3.73 22.29 -14.54
CA GLY A 176 3.44 22.44 -15.97
C GLY A 176 2.53 21.34 -16.52
N SER A 177 2.29 21.31 -17.80
CA SER A 177 1.43 20.32 -18.45
C SER A 177 2.06 18.92 -18.60
N LYS A 178 3.30 18.72 -18.16
CA LYS A 178 4.07 17.49 -18.45
C LYS A 178 5.00 16.98 -17.34
N LEU A 179 5.09 17.63 -16.17
CA LEU A 179 5.97 17.19 -15.07
C LEU A 179 5.22 17.09 -13.76
N VAL A 180 5.30 15.92 -13.13
CA VAL A 180 4.74 15.63 -11.81
C VAL A 180 5.87 15.24 -10.86
N PHE A 181 6.05 15.98 -9.76
CA PHE A 181 6.98 15.61 -8.69
C PHE A 181 6.20 14.96 -7.54
N ARG A 182 6.79 13.91 -6.98
CA ARG A 182 6.28 13.21 -5.81
C ARG A 182 7.31 13.27 -4.68
N LEU A 183 6.89 13.72 -3.50
CA LEU A 183 7.61 13.53 -2.26
C LEU A 183 6.83 12.49 -1.43
N ALA A 184 7.42 11.34 -1.22
CA ALA A 184 6.91 10.30 -0.32
C ALA A 184 7.89 10.17 0.84
N SER A 185 7.38 10.20 2.06
CA SER A 185 8.09 9.70 3.24
C SER A 185 7.51 8.34 3.59
N ALA A 186 8.33 7.31 3.55
CA ALA A 186 8.00 6.00 4.10
C ALA A 186 8.40 5.94 5.57
#